data_836606972ce5ab3073b6524adeaa705c
#
_entry.id   836606972ce5ab3073b6524adeaa705c
#
_cell.length_a   1.000
_cell.length_b   1.000
_cell.length_c   1.000
_cell.angle_alpha   90.00
_cell.angle_beta   90.00
_cell.angle_gamma   90.00
#
_symmetry.space_group_name_H-M   'P 1'
#
loop_
_entity.id
_entity.type
_entity.pdbx_description
1 polymer ?
#
loop_
_entity_poly.entity_id
_entity_poly.type
_entity_poly.pdbx_seq_one_letter_code
_entity_poly.pdbx_strand_id
1 'polypeptide(L)'
;MASPAAPLVSRAPESVEVKALVLFTAPSPDRTPGSASLLGDVASTLAEDLADAIAALKLTGKEGEAAVIPASPLVRADVIVLAGLGIPTSKTFSSDEELEAIRRASGAAVRAASGQETFAVVPPVDDADVAVAALEGALLGAYSFARYRSGDAVRPVPQVSVLTSAARSRGARN
;
A
#
# COMPACT_ATOMS: atom_id res chain seq x y z
N MET A 1 20.95 -13.77 -7.89
CA MET A 1 20.08 -12.87 -7.11
C MET A 1 18.64 -13.21 -7.47
N ALA A 2 17.89 -13.78 -6.53
CA ALA A 2 16.47 -14.01 -6.76
C ALA A 2 15.76 -12.65 -6.76
N SER A 3 15.11 -12.32 -7.86
CA SER A 3 14.17 -11.20 -7.91
C SER A 3 13.07 -11.49 -6.88
N PRO A 4 12.68 -10.54 -6.04
CA PRO A 4 11.58 -10.78 -5.11
C PRO A 4 10.36 -11.20 -5.92
N ALA A 5 9.89 -12.41 -5.68
CA ALA A 5 8.65 -12.86 -6.27
C ALA A 5 7.53 -11.97 -5.71
N ALA A 6 6.93 -11.16 -6.56
CA ALA A 6 5.83 -10.31 -6.19
C ALA A 6 4.55 -10.88 -6.77
N PRO A 7 3.84 -11.76 -6.04
CA PRO A 7 2.62 -12.36 -6.52
C PRO A 7 1.45 -11.38 -6.40
N LEU A 8 0.63 -11.31 -7.43
CA LEU A 8 -0.73 -10.83 -7.30
C LEU A 8 -1.52 -11.90 -6.53
N VAL A 9 -2.15 -11.53 -5.43
CA VAL A 9 -2.82 -12.46 -4.52
C VAL A 9 -4.30 -12.11 -4.41
N SER A 10 -5.16 -13.10 -4.59
CA SER A 10 -6.61 -12.92 -4.40
C SER A 10 -7.01 -13.38 -3.00
N ARG A 11 -6.85 -12.50 -2.02
CA ARG A 11 -7.26 -12.69 -0.63
C ARG A 11 -7.78 -11.39 -0.04
N ALA A 12 -8.64 -11.51 0.96
CA ALA A 12 -9.06 -10.35 1.74
C ALA A 12 -7.89 -9.81 2.59
N PRO A 13 -7.76 -8.49 2.73
CA PRO A 13 -6.68 -7.87 3.51
C PRO A 13 -6.55 -8.42 4.94
N GLU A 14 -7.67 -8.71 5.59
CA GLU A 14 -7.75 -9.20 6.95
C GLU A 14 -7.22 -10.64 7.10
N SER A 15 -7.15 -11.40 6.00
CA SER A 15 -6.73 -12.81 6.02
C SER A 15 -5.27 -13.04 5.64
N VAL A 16 -4.58 -12.00 5.20
CA VAL A 16 -3.18 -12.10 4.76
C VAL A 16 -2.24 -11.90 5.93
N GLU A 17 -1.33 -12.85 6.13
CA GLU A 17 -0.29 -12.77 7.15
C GLU A 17 0.96 -12.11 6.56
N VAL A 18 1.24 -10.89 6.99
CA VAL A 18 2.37 -10.07 6.53
C VAL A 18 2.92 -9.22 7.66
N LYS A 19 4.09 -8.63 7.49
CA LYS A 19 4.66 -7.69 8.46
C LYS A 19 4.08 -6.29 8.32
N ALA A 20 3.82 -5.85 7.09
CA ALA A 20 3.24 -4.54 6.83
C ALA A 20 2.08 -4.65 5.82
N LEU A 21 0.94 -4.07 6.18
CA LEU A 21 -0.22 -3.89 5.30
C LEU A 21 -0.25 -2.44 4.82
N VAL A 22 -0.20 -2.23 3.51
CA VAL A 22 -0.22 -0.90 2.89
C VAL A 22 -1.60 -0.59 2.37
N LEU A 23 -2.12 0.56 2.78
CA LEU A 23 -3.38 1.14 2.34
C LEU A 23 -3.15 2.56 1.85
N PHE A 24 -4.03 3.06 1.00
CA PHE A 24 -3.92 4.40 0.45
C PHE A 24 -4.96 5.34 1.04
N THR A 25 -4.62 6.62 1.09
CA THR A 25 -5.51 7.71 1.44
C THR A 25 -5.53 8.76 0.35
N ALA A 26 -6.66 9.39 0.15
CA ALA A 26 -6.82 10.51 -0.77
C ALA A 26 -7.20 11.77 0.01
N PRO A 27 -6.79 12.97 -0.46
CA PRO A 27 -7.22 14.21 0.16
C PRO A 27 -8.73 14.40 0.01
N SER A 28 -9.37 14.88 1.08
CA SER A 28 -10.74 15.37 1.00
C SER A 28 -10.81 16.69 0.22
N PRO A 29 -11.98 17.08 -0.33
CA PRO A 29 -12.11 18.31 -1.12
C PRO A 29 -11.68 19.57 -0.37
N ASP A 30 -11.93 19.65 0.92
CA ASP A 30 -11.57 20.77 1.79
C ASP A 30 -10.14 20.69 2.35
N ARG A 31 -9.45 19.56 2.14
CA ARG A 31 -8.08 19.28 2.62
C ARG A 31 -7.89 19.53 4.13
N THR A 32 -8.94 19.37 4.91
CA THR A 32 -8.87 19.53 6.36
C THR A 32 -7.99 18.45 6.99
N PRO A 33 -7.09 18.79 7.93
CA PRO A 33 -6.29 17.79 8.62
C PRO A 33 -7.17 16.74 9.33
N GLY A 34 -6.89 15.45 9.10
CA GLY A 34 -7.66 14.35 9.65
C GLY A 34 -8.89 13.94 8.85
N SER A 35 -9.09 14.52 7.67
CA SER A 35 -10.23 14.21 6.79
C SER A 35 -9.86 13.40 5.54
N ALA A 36 -8.65 12.86 5.48
CA ALA A 36 -8.25 12.01 4.36
C ALA A 36 -9.19 10.80 4.24
N SER A 37 -9.55 10.48 3.00
CA SER A 37 -10.41 9.33 2.70
C SER A 37 -9.57 8.07 2.55
N LEU A 38 -9.95 7.01 3.28
CA LEU A 38 -9.35 5.69 3.08
C LEU A 38 -9.80 5.09 1.75
N LEU A 39 -8.89 4.48 1.03
CA LEU A 39 -9.13 3.80 -0.24
C LEU A 39 -8.80 2.32 -0.13
N GLY A 40 -9.42 1.52 -0.99
CA GLY A 40 -9.23 0.09 -1.05
C GLY A 40 -10.41 -0.70 -0.47
N ASP A 41 -10.48 -1.97 -0.83
CA ASP A 41 -11.52 -2.88 -0.37
C ASP A 41 -11.09 -3.54 0.94
N VAL A 42 -11.59 -2.99 2.04
CA VAL A 42 -11.37 -3.48 3.41
C VAL A 42 -12.68 -3.64 4.15
N ALA A 43 -12.71 -4.50 5.17
CA ALA A 43 -13.89 -4.67 6.00
C ALA A 43 -14.29 -3.35 6.71
N SER A 44 -15.58 -3.12 6.88
CA SER A 44 -16.11 -1.88 7.48
C SER A 44 -15.55 -1.62 8.88
N THR A 45 -15.38 -2.66 9.68
CA THR A 45 -14.79 -2.55 11.03
C THR A 45 -13.34 -2.06 11.01
N LEU A 46 -12.54 -2.52 10.03
CA LEU A 46 -11.18 -2.03 9.84
C LEU A 46 -11.18 -0.60 9.32
N ALA A 47 -12.09 -0.27 8.41
CA ALA A 47 -12.24 1.09 7.89
C ALA A 47 -12.60 2.11 8.99
N GLU A 48 -13.43 1.72 9.95
CA GLU A 48 -13.78 2.55 11.12
C GLU A 48 -12.56 2.78 12.02
N ASP A 49 -11.83 1.73 12.39
CA ASP A 49 -10.59 1.84 13.18
C ASP A 49 -9.57 2.76 12.50
N LEU A 50 -9.43 2.65 11.18
CA LEU A 50 -8.49 3.47 10.42
C LEU A 50 -8.96 4.91 10.25
N ALA A 51 -10.27 5.17 10.21
CA ALA A 51 -10.81 6.52 10.20
C ALA A 51 -10.45 7.27 11.49
N ASP A 52 -10.52 6.60 12.64
CA ASP A 52 -10.10 7.16 13.93
C ASP A 52 -8.58 7.47 13.93
N ALA A 53 -7.77 6.58 13.39
CA ALA A 53 -6.33 6.80 13.26
C ALA A 53 -6.01 7.97 12.32
N ILE A 54 -6.69 8.07 11.17
CA ILE A 54 -6.56 9.18 10.21
C ILE A 54 -6.87 10.52 10.89
N ALA A 55 -7.96 10.57 11.66
CA ALA A 55 -8.36 11.76 12.39
C ALA A 55 -7.36 12.13 13.50
N ALA A 56 -6.93 11.16 14.31
CA ALA A 56 -5.97 11.36 15.40
C ALA A 56 -4.60 11.83 14.90
N LEU A 57 -4.11 11.28 13.81
CA LEU A 57 -2.83 11.64 13.17
C LEU A 57 -2.93 12.87 12.25
N LYS A 58 -4.14 13.41 12.07
CA LYS A 58 -4.41 14.56 11.19
C LYS A 58 -3.92 14.34 9.75
N LEU A 59 -4.06 13.13 9.23
CA LEU A 59 -3.65 12.80 7.89
C LEU A 59 -4.48 13.58 6.86
N THR A 60 -3.83 14.06 5.83
CA THR A 60 -4.45 14.88 4.77
C THR A 60 -4.56 14.15 3.44
N GLY A 61 -3.93 12.99 3.30
CA GLY A 61 -3.86 12.23 2.04
C GLY A 61 -2.97 12.86 0.98
N LYS A 62 -2.14 13.84 1.34
CA LYS A 62 -1.24 14.52 0.39
C LYS A 62 -0.14 13.59 -0.12
N GLU A 63 0.41 13.92 -1.28
CA GLU A 63 1.57 13.22 -1.85
C GLU A 63 2.76 13.20 -0.86
N GLY A 64 3.39 12.04 -0.74
CA GLY A 64 4.54 11.83 0.13
C GLY A 64 4.19 11.61 1.62
N GLU A 65 2.92 11.75 2.00
CA GLU A 65 2.48 11.42 3.36
C GLU A 65 2.45 9.90 3.51
N ALA A 66 3.16 9.40 4.50
CA ALA A 66 3.14 7.98 4.84
C ALA A 66 3.21 7.83 6.37
N ALA A 67 2.15 7.32 6.96
CA ALA A 67 2.06 7.07 8.39
C ALA A 67 2.14 5.57 8.66
N VAL A 68 3.04 5.18 9.54
CA VAL A 68 3.17 3.80 10.02
C VAL A 68 2.55 3.71 11.40
N ILE A 69 1.54 2.87 11.54
CA ILE A 69 0.81 2.67 12.79
C ILE A 69 0.84 1.20 13.20
N PRO A 70 0.74 0.87 14.49
CA PRO A 70 0.52 -0.50 14.93
C PRO A 70 -0.72 -1.09 14.26
N ALA A 71 -0.66 -2.35 13.88
CA ALA A 71 -1.82 -2.99 13.25
C ALA A 71 -2.96 -3.21 14.26
N SER A 72 -4.18 -3.04 13.77
CA SER A 72 -5.39 -3.44 14.49
C SER A 72 -5.43 -4.96 14.65
N PRO A 73 -6.01 -5.50 15.75
CA PRO A 73 -6.24 -6.94 15.90
C PRO A 73 -7.12 -7.57 14.82
N LEU A 74 -7.76 -6.76 13.98
CA LEU A 74 -8.59 -7.20 12.86
C LEU A 74 -7.76 -7.71 11.67
N VAL A 75 -6.46 -7.46 11.64
CA VAL A 75 -5.55 -7.88 10.56
C VAL A 75 -4.38 -8.69 11.12
N ARG A 76 -3.78 -9.52 10.26
CA ARG A 76 -2.61 -10.34 10.59
C ARG A 76 -1.32 -9.66 10.11
N ALA A 77 -1.12 -8.42 10.55
CA ALA A 77 0.07 -7.63 10.25
C ALA A 77 0.68 -7.09 11.54
N ASP A 78 1.95 -6.71 11.51
CA ASP A 78 2.59 -6.04 12.65
C ASP A 78 2.30 -4.53 12.61
N VAL A 79 2.30 -3.97 11.40
CA VAL A 79 2.01 -2.55 11.16
C VAL A 79 1.09 -2.34 9.96
N ILE A 80 0.37 -1.22 9.97
CA ILE A 80 -0.36 -0.70 8.82
C ILE A 80 0.33 0.59 8.36
N VAL A 81 0.47 0.75 7.05
CA VAL A 81 1.01 1.96 6.44
C VAL A 81 -0.10 2.65 5.66
N LEU A 82 -0.38 3.89 6.02
CA LEU A 82 -1.34 4.76 5.31
C LEU A 82 -0.56 5.73 4.44
N ALA A 83 -0.68 5.59 3.13
CA ALA A 83 0.07 6.37 2.14
C ALA A 83 -0.84 7.31 1.35
N GLY A 84 -0.54 8.60 1.36
CA GLY A 84 -1.29 9.62 0.64
C GLY A 84 -1.01 9.60 -0.87
N LEU A 85 -2.09 9.57 -1.68
CA LEU A 85 -1.99 9.66 -3.14
C LEU A 85 -1.73 11.08 -3.64
N GLY A 86 -2.13 12.10 -2.89
CA GLY A 86 -2.04 13.50 -3.31
C GLY A 86 -3.07 13.93 -4.36
N ILE A 87 -3.86 12.99 -4.85
CA ILE A 87 -4.93 13.21 -5.84
C ILE A 87 -6.29 12.79 -5.26
N PRO A 88 -7.40 13.39 -5.72
CA PRO A 88 -8.73 13.06 -5.25
C PRO A 88 -9.10 11.60 -5.49
N THR A 89 -10.06 11.11 -4.72
CA THR A 89 -10.69 9.80 -4.96
C THR A 89 -11.28 9.72 -6.35
N SER A 90 -11.02 8.62 -7.04
CA SER A 90 -11.64 8.29 -8.32
C SER A 90 -12.26 6.89 -8.24
N LYS A 91 -13.31 6.65 -9.02
CA LYS A 91 -13.88 5.30 -9.18
C LYS A 91 -12.98 4.42 -10.06
N THR A 92 -12.20 5.06 -10.91
CA THR A 92 -11.25 4.42 -11.82
C THR A 92 -9.99 5.27 -11.85
N PHE A 93 -8.85 4.64 -11.65
CA PHE A 93 -7.54 5.28 -11.82
C PHE A 93 -6.97 4.79 -13.15
N SER A 94 -7.08 5.57 -14.20
CA SER A 94 -6.73 5.14 -15.57
C SER A 94 -5.79 6.08 -16.31
N SER A 95 -5.63 7.32 -15.86
CA SER A 95 -4.65 8.24 -16.45
C SER A 95 -3.23 7.93 -15.99
N ASP A 96 -2.25 8.26 -16.83
CA ASP A 96 -0.83 8.09 -16.48
C ASP A 96 -0.46 8.83 -15.20
N GLU A 97 -1.05 10.00 -14.96
CA GLU A 97 -0.84 10.79 -13.75
C GLU A 97 -1.38 10.08 -12.50
N GLU A 98 -2.56 9.50 -12.58
CA GLU A 98 -3.16 8.73 -11.49
C GLU A 98 -2.35 7.47 -11.17
N LEU A 99 -1.94 6.72 -12.20
CA LEU A 99 -1.10 5.53 -12.03
C LEU A 99 0.28 5.89 -11.45
N GLU A 100 0.84 7.04 -11.86
CA GLU A 100 2.10 7.53 -11.29
C GLU A 100 1.96 7.93 -9.83
N ALA A 101 0.84 8.56 -9.44
CA ALA A 101 0.57 8.85 -8.03
C ALA A 101 0.52 7.58 -7.18
N ILE A 102 -0.07 6.50 -7.70
CA ILE A 102 -0.11 5.18 -7.04
C ILE A 102 1.30 4.59 -6.92
N ARG A 103 2.14 4.66 -7.97
CA ARG A 103 3.54 4.21 -7.90
C ARG A 103 4.32 4.94 -6.82
N ARG A 104 4.22 6.27 -6.79
CA ARG A 104 4.91 7.11 -5.80
C ARG A 104 4.48 6.81 -4.37
N ALA A 105 3.17 6.71 -4.13
CA ALA A 105 2.63 6.40 -2.81
C ALA A 105 3.03 5.00 -2.33
N SER A 106 2.99 4.00 -3.21
CA SER A 106 3.45 2.63 -2.91
C SER A 106 4.91 2.58 -2.52
N GLY A 107 5.76 3.26 -3.29
CA GLY A 107 7.19 3.37 -2.99
C GLY A 107 7.47 4.11 -1.67
N ALA A 108 6.73 5.18 -1.40
CA ALA A 108 6.83 5.91 -0.14
C ALA A 108 6.42 5.05 1.06
N ALA A 109 5.35 4.25 0.93
CA ALA A 109 4.89 3.35 1.97
C ALA A 109 5.95 2.31 2.35
N VAL A 110 6.56 1.66 1.35
CA VAL A 110 7.59 0.65 1.60
C VAL A 110 8.83 1.27 2.26
N ARG A 111 9.23 2.47 1.83
CA ARG A 111 10.34 3.19 2.48
C ARG A 111 10.02 3.62 3.91
N ALA A 112 8.79 4.07 4.18
CA ALA A 112 8.36 4.50 5.51
C ALA A 112 8.39 3.34 6.52
N ALA A 113 7.97 2.14 6.11
CA ALA A 113 8.03 0.93 6.93
C ALA A 113 9.31 0.11 6.71
N SER A 114 10.41 0.80 6.48
CA SER A 114 11.71 0.15 6.25
C SER A 114 12.11 -0.72 7.44
N GLY A 115 12.54 -1.95 7.15
CA GLY A 115 12.85 -2.96 8.16
C GLY A 115 11.82 -4.08 8.24
N GLN A 116 10.65 -3.91 7.65
CA GLN A 116 9.68 -4.99 7.49
C GLN A 116 10.11 -5.93 6.35
N GLU A 117 9.89 -7.23 6.54
CA GLU A 117 10.34 -8.27 5.60
C GLU A 117 9.30 -8.58 4.52
N THR A 118 8.01 -8.39 4.85
CA THR A 118 6.90 -8.72 3.96
C THR A 118 5.86 -7.62 3.93
N PHE A 119 5.40 -7.27 2.73
CA PHE A 119 4.38 -6.25 2.48
C PHE A 119 3.22 -6.85 1.69
N ALA A 120 2.01 -6.49 2.09
CA ALA A 120 0.82 -6.65 1.27
C ALA A 120 0.25 -5.25 0.96
N VAL A 121 0.01 -4.98 -0.31
CA VAL A 121 -0.53 -3.70 -0.78
C VAL A 121 -1.98 -3.93 -1.21
N VAL A 122 -2.90 -3.16 -0.62
CA VAL A 122 -4.30 -3.10 -1.05
C VAL A 122 -4.44 -1.95 -2.04
N PRO A 123 -4.67 -2.21 -3.33
CA PRO A 123 -4.79 -1.15 -4.31
C PRO A 123 -6.03 -0.27 -4.02
N PRO A 124 -6.01 1.01 -4.41
CA PRO A 124 -7.13 1.92 -4.13
C PRO A 124 -8.44 1.52 -4.82
N VAL A 125 -8.34 0.83 -5.94
CA VAL A 125 -9.45 0.13 -6.61
C VAL A 125 -8.94 -1.21 -7.12
N ASP A 126 -9.84 -2.20 -7.21
CA ASP A 126 -9.48 -3.54 -7.69
C ASP A 126 -9.49 -3.59 -9.24
N ASP A 127 -8.44 -3.06 -9.80
CA ASP A 127 -8.18 -2.98 -11.23
C ASP A 127 -6.76 -3.51 -11.55
N ALA A 128 -6.58 -4.12 -12.72
CA ALA A 128 -5.32 -4.76 -13.09
C ALA A 128 -4.17 -3.75 -13.29
N ASP A 129 -4.44 -2.62 -13.94
CA ASP A 129 -3.41 -1.60 -14.19
C ASP A 129 -3.02 -0.88 -12.90
N VAL A 130 -4.01 -0.65 -12.04
CA VAL A 130 -3.79 -0.09 -10.69
C VAL A 130 -2.97 -1.04 -9.83
N ALA A 131 -3.26 -2.34 -9.85
CA ALA A 131 -2.50 -3.35 -9.13
C ALA A 131 -1.05 -3.43 -9.62
N VAL A 132 -0.83 -3.35 -10.94
CA VAL A 132 0.51 -3.32 -11.52
C VAL A 132 1.26 -2.06 -11.10
N ALA A 133 0.63 -0.89 -11.17
CA ALA A 133 1.25 0.37 -10.74
C ALA A 133 1.65 0.34 -9.26
N ALA A 134 0.77 -0.18 -8.40
CA ALA A 134 1.07 -0.36 -6.98
C ALA A 134 2.26 -1.30 -6.74
N LEU A 135 2.31 -2.39 -7.48
CA LEU A 135 3.40 -3.36 -7.41
C LEU A 135 4.73 -2.76 -7.85
N GLU A 136 4.76 -2.11 -9.01
CA GLU A 136 5.96 -1.44 -9.54
C GLU A 136 6.52 -0.43 -8.55
N GLY A 137 5.67 0.43 -8.00
CA GLY A 137 6.07 1.44 -7.02
C GLY A 137 6.63 0.82 -5.74
N ALA A 138 5.97 -0.20 -5.21
CA ALA A 138 6.41 -0.90 -4.02
C ALA A 138 7.77 -1.60 -4.22
N LEU A 139 7.98 -2.26 -5.36
CA LEU A 139 9.25 -2.90 -5.71
C LEU A 139 10.38 -1.87 -5.86
N LEU A 140 10.13 -0.75 -6.52
CA LEU A 140 11.11 0.33 -6.63
C LEU A 140 11.45 0.91 -5.25
N GLY A 141 10.47 1.07 -4.37
CA GLY A 141 10.68 1.49 -2.98
C GLY A 141 11.55 0.51 -2.20
N ALA A 142 11.27 -0.78 -2.33
CA ALA A 142 12.04 -1.86 -1.70
C ALA A 142 13.50 -1.92 -2.18
N TYR A 143 13.72 -1.76 -3.49
CA TYR A 143 15.04 -1.81 -4.10
C TYR A 143 15.91 -0.61 -3.71
N SER A 144 15.36 0.60 -3.73
CA SER A 144 16.09 1.81 -3.35
C SER A 144 16.62 1.73 -1.91
N PHE A 145 15.83 1.12 -1.02
CA PHE A 145 16.21 0.95 0.38
C PHE A 145 17.39 0.00 0.57
N ALA A 146 17.45 -1.09 -0.19
CA ALA A 146 18.56 -2.07 -0.11
C ALA A 146 19.90 -1.48 -0.56
N ARG A 147 19.88 -0.49 -1.47
CA ARG A 147 21.10 0.07 -2.09
C ARG A 147 21.77 1.17 -1.26
N TYR A 148 21.04 1.92 -0.44
CA TYR A 148 21.56 3.10 0.26
C TYR A 148 22.04 2.86 1.70
N ARG A 149 21.96 1.63 2.21
CA ARG A 149 22.56 1.29 3.51
C ARG A 149 23.96 0.71 3.33
N SER A 150 24.95 1.57 3.50
CA SER A 150 26.36 1.18 3.70
C SER A 150 26.53 0.62 5.13
N GLY A 151 26.40 -0.68 5.26
CA GLY A 151 26.69 -1.42 6.48
C GLY A 151 26.79 -2.91 6.12
N ASP A 152 27.70 -3.64 6.76
CA ASP A 152 28.16 -4.99 6.41
C ASP A 152 27.10 -6.13 6.42
N ALA A 153 25.81 -5.82 6.58
CA ALA A 153 24.73 -6.80 6.50
C ALA A 153 23.86 -6.53 5.26
N VAL A 154 24.03 -7.35 4.24
CA VAL A 154 23.10 -7.41 3.10
C VAL A 154 21.74 -7.89 3.64
N ARG A 155 20.80 -6.95 3.86
CA ARG A 155 19.43 -7.34 4.17
C ARG A 155 18.75 -7.80 2.89
N PRO A 156 17.99 -8.91 2.94
CA PRO A 156 17.21 -9.35 1.78
C PRO A 156 16.20 -8.29 1.39
N VAL A 157 15.95 -8.16 0.09
CA VAL A 157 14.89 -7.29 -0.43
C VAL A 157 13.55 -7.81 0.11
N PRO A 158 12.71 -6.95 0.71
CA PRO A 158 11.44 -7.38 1.25
C PRO A 158 10.53 -7.98 0.17
N GLN A 159 9.73 -8.95 0.56
CA GLN A 159 8.72 -9.54 -0.32
C GLN A 159 7.51 -8.61 -0.39
N VAL A 160 7.03 -8.34 -1.60
CA VAL A 160 5.85 -7.52 -1.84
C VAL A 160 4.79 -8.35 -2.54
N SER A 161 3.56 -8.27 -2.07
CA SER A 161 2.37 -8.80 -2.74
C SER A 161 1.32 -7.71 -2.90
N VAL A 162 0.51 -7.80 -3.96
CA VAL A 162 -0.64 -6.91 -4.18
C VAL A 162 -1.92 -7.74 -4.12
N LEU A 163 -2.89 -7.30 -3.33
CA LEU A 163 -4.15 -7.98 -3.12
C LEU A 163 -5.14 -7.53 -4.20
N THR A 164 -5.46 -8.41 -5.15
CA THR A 164 -6.37 -8.10 -6.26
C THR A 164 -7.13 -9.33 -6.74
N SER A 165 -8.38 -9.16 -7.11
CA SER A 165 -9.19 -10.21 -7.74
C SER A 165 -8.69 -10.58 -9.14
N ALA A 166 -7.99 -9.66 -9.82
CA ALA A 166 -7.37 -9.90 -11.13
C ALA A 166 -6.34 -11.05 -11.13
N ALA A 167 -5.82 -11.42 -9.95
CA ALA A 167 -4.96 -12.61 -9.81
C ALA A 167 -5.64 -13.91 -10.23
N ARG A 168 -6.98 -14.00 -10.13
CA ARG A 168 -7.76 -15.19 -10.52
C ARG A 168 -7.83 -15.36 -12.03
N SER A 169 -7.80 -14.27 -12.81
CA SER A 169 -7.95 -14.33 -14.28
C SER A 169 -6.71 -14.84 -15.00
N ARG A 170 -5.53 -14.79 -14.37
CA ARG A 170 -4.29 -15.35 -14.94
C ARG A 170 -4.15 -16.86 -14.73
N GLY A 171 -4.75 -17.42 -13.68
CA GLY A 171 -4.73 -18.86 -13.41
C GLY A 171 -5.67 -19.70 -14.30
N ALA A 172 -6.61 -19.08 -14.98
CA ALA A 172 -7.60 -19.75 -15.83
C ALA A 172 -7.17 -19.88 -17.31
N ARG A 173 -5.93 -19.51 -17.67
CA ARG A 173 -5.40 -19.56 -19.05
C ARG A 173 -4.18 -20.47 -19.23
N ASN A 174 -4.10 -21.54 -18.42
CA ASN A 174 -3.19 -22.66 -18.67
C ASN A 174 -3.99 -23.93 -18.81
#